data_35b759c437aa17536e9ac426dd9f8950
#
_entry.id   35b759c437aa17536e9ac426dd9f8950
#
_cell.length_a   1.000
_cell.length_b   1.000
_cell.length_c   1.000
_cell.angle_alpha   90.00
_cell.angle_beta   90.00
_cell.angle_gamma   90.00
#
_symmetry.space_group_name_H-M   'P 1'
#
loop_
_entity.id
_entity.type
_entity.pdbx_description
1 polymer ?
#
loop_
_entity_poly.entity_id
_entity_poly.type
_entity_poly.pdbx_seq_one_letter_code
_entity_poly.pdbx_strand_id
1 'polypeptide(L)'
;MNEKNEFKPYIPADRVMPELTVTSIVMGMLLAVIFGAANAYLGLRVGMTVSASIPAAVISMGVIRVIMKRNSILESNMVQTIGSAGESLAAGAIFTMPALFLWAEEGLCDMPSLVEITLIALCGGVLGVLFMVPLRNALIVKEHETLLYPEGTACADVLLAGEEGGANASTVFSGMGLAAAFKFVVDGLKVLPSDVAFAFKSFKGEIGMEVYPALLGVGYIVGPQIASYMFVGSVIGWMVIIPLICLFGPDTWLYPADVGTTIADLYAAGGAAKIWSTYVKYIGAGAIATGGIISLIKSLTLIITTFRDSIKSMKGGKNTNTARTAQDLPMQMILFGIVAMILIIWVVPAIPVTLLGAAIIVVFGFFFATVSSRMVGLVGSSNNPVSGMAIATLLIATMSIKASGKTGIDGMTAAIAIGSVICIVAAIAGDTSQDLKTGYLLGATPKKQQMGEIIGVVVSGLAIGGVLYLLNAAWGYGGAEVPAPQATLMKMIVEGIMGGNLPWNLVFIGVFLAIALEILRVPVMPFAIGLYLPIYLNASIMIGGVVRMFMDRRKNVDEETKTKQTTDGTLYCAGMIAGEGLVGILLAIFAVFGINVSIGESVNFGNIGGVVLMVIMILCLLKFSLWKKSKEK
;
A
#
# COMPACT_ATOMS: atom_id res chain seq x y z
N MET A 1 11.63 -45.49 -5.54
CA MET A 1 11.93 -44.06 -5.33
C MET A 1 11.34 -43.35 -6.52
N ASN A 2 10.18 -42.73 -6.36
CA ASN A 2 9.54 -41.99 -7.46
C ASN A 2 10.39 -40.77 -7.77
N GLU A 3 10.82 -40.66 -9.03
CA GLU A 3 11.28 -39.39 -9.57
C GLU A 3 10.12 -38.40 -9.45
N LYS A 4 10.15 -37.60 -8.37
CA LYS A 4 9.29 -36.43 -8.30
C LYS A 4 9.69 -35.57 -9.50
N ASN A 5 8.73 -35.24 -10.37
CA ASN A 5 8.89 -34.28 -11.44
C ASN A 5 9.54 -33.01 -10.86
N GLU A 6 10.86 -32.86 -11.05
CA GLU A 6 11.52 -31.60 -10.68
C GLU A 6 10.95 -30.51 -11.57
N PHE A 7 10.49 -29.44 -10.96
CA PHE A 7 10.00 -28.27 -11.68
C PHE A 7 11.09 -27.76 -12.64
N LYS A 8 10.74 -27.59 -13.92
CA LYS A 8 11.64 -27.06 -14.94
C LYS A 8 11.29 -25.60 -15.23
N PRO A 9 12.18 -24.65 -14.90
CA PRO A 9 11.95 -23.25 -15.20
C PRO A 9 11.99 -22.99 -16.71
N TYR A 10 11.40 -21.87 -17.15
CA TYR A 10 11.36 -21.49 -18.57
C TYR A 10 12.76 -21.35 -19.18
N ILE A 11 13.69 -20.69 -18.50
CA ILE A 11 15.11 -20.64 -18.87
C ILE A 11 15.88 -21.70 -18.07
N PRO A 12 16.40 -22.74 -18.71
CA PRO A 12 17.16 -23.78 -18.02
C PRO A 12 18.39 -23.25 -17.28
N ALA A 13 18.84 -23.99 -16.28
CA ALA A 13 19.93 -23.56 -15.40
C ALA A 13 21.30 -23.45 -16.12
N ASP A 14 21.50 -24.20 -17.19
CA ASP A 14 22.70 -24.20 -18.02
C ASP A 14 22.75 -23.01 -19.00
N ARG A 15 21.61 -22.39 -19.30
CA ARG A 15 21.54 -21.21 -20.17
C ARG A 15 21.81 -19.94 -19.38
N VAL A 16 22.85 -19.21 -19.74
CA VAL A 16 23.21 -17.90 -19.16
C VAL A 16 22.68 -16.79 -20.05
N MET A 17 21.88 -15.91 -19.46
CA MET A 17 21.35 -14.72 -20.13
C MET A 17 21.70 -13.45 -19.32
N PRO A 18 21.68 -12.25 -19.94
CA PRO A 18 21.78 -11.00 -19.21
C PRO A 18 20.64 -10.88 -18.20
N GLU A 19 20.95 -10.50 -16.95
CA GLU A 19 19.99 -10.30 -15.86
C GLU A 19 20.22 -8.94 -15.20
N LEU A 20 21.25 -8.85 -14.35
CA LEU A 20 21.65 -7.63 -13.65
C LEU A 20 22.59 -6.81 -14.55
N THR A 21 22.02 -6.01 -15.43
CA THR A 21 22.73 -5.12 -16.37
C THR A 21 22.61 -3.66 -15.93
N VAL A 22 23.44 -2.78 -16.46
CA VAL A 22 23.29 -1.34 -16.21
C VAL A 22 21.90 -0.84 -16.59
N THR A 23 21.35 -1.36 -17.70
CA THR A 23 19.99 -1.02 -18.14
C THR A 23 18.94 -1.44 -17.11
N SER A 24 18.99 -2.70 -16.65
CA SER A 24 18.03 -3.21 -15.67
C SER A 24 18.13 -2.46 -14.33
N ILE A 25 19.35 -2.12 -13.90
CA ILE A 25 19.57 -1.37 -12.67
C ILE A 25 18.99 0.04 -12.79
N VAL A 26 19.37 0.80 -13.83
CA VAL A 26 18.92 2.21 -13.98
C VAL A 26 17.40 2.28 -14.16
N MET A 27 16.83 1.43 -15.01
CA MET A 27 15.38 1.39 -15.18
C MET A 27 14.66 0.97 -13.90
N GLY A 28 15.16 -0.09 -13.26
CA GLY A 28 14.59 -0.56 -11.99
C GLY A 28 14.63 0.51 -10.91
N MET A 29 15.76 1.20 -10.73
CA MET A 29 15.89 2.31 -9.78
C MET A 29 14.90 3.44 -10.08
N LEU A 30 14.74 3.81 -11.36
CA LEU A 30 13.78 4.83 -11.77
C LEU A 30 12.35 4.41 -11.43
N LEU A 31 11.97 3.19 -11.77
CA LEU A 31 10.63 2.65 -11.46
C LEU A 31 10.41 2.51 -9.95
N ALA A 32 11.43 2.13 -9.18
CA ALA A 32 11.35 2.06 -7.72
C ALA A 32 11.00 3.40 -7.08
N VAL A 33 11.63 4.48 -7.52
CA VAL A 33 11.31 5.84 -7.04
C VAL A 33 9.90 6.26 -7.50
N ILE A 34 9.57 6.02 -8.76
CA ILE A 34 8.28 6.41 -9.34
C ILE A 34 7.13 5.68 -8.65
N PHE A 35 7.19 4.37 -8.58
CA PHE A 35 6.13 3.57 -7.96
C PHE A 35 6.09 3.74 -6.43
N GLY A 36 7.25 3.91 -5.80
CA GLY A 36 7.34 4.22 -4.38
C GLY A 36 6.64 5.55 -4.06
N ALA A 37 6.92 6.60 -4.81
CA ALA A 37 6.28 7.91 -4.62
C ALA A 37 4.78 7.88 -4.93
N ALA A 38 4.38 7.27 -6.05
CA ALA A 38 2.97 7.15 -6.43
C ALA A 38 2.16 6.35 -5.40
N ASN A 39 2.74 5.23 -4.92
CA ASN A 39 2.08 4.38 -3.93
C ASN A 39 2.04 5.04 -2.54
N ALA A 40 3.07 5.81 -2.18
CA ALA A 40 3.04 6.62 -0.95
C ALA A 40 1.89 7.64 -0.98
N TYR A 41 1.76 8.39 -2.06
CA TYR A 41 0.67 9.35 -2.23
C TYR A 41 -0.70 8.67 -2.15
N LEU A 42 -0.91 7.63 -2.97
CA LEU A 42 -2.19 6.92 -3.01
C LEU A 42 -2.51 6.23 -1.67
N GLY A 43 -1.54 5.51 -1.09
CA GLY A 43 -1.74 4.77 0.15
C GLY A 43 -2.02 5.67 1.35
N LEU A 44 -1.41 6.85 1.41
CA LEU A 44 -1.73 7.88 2.41
C LEU A 44 -3.13 8.47 2.22
N ARG A 45 -3.61 8.53 0.98
CA ARG A 45 -4.93 9.04 0.65
C ARG A 45 -6.03 8.03 0.91
N VAL A 46 -5.85 6.80 0.47
CA VAL A 46 -6.89 5.75 0.47
C VAL A 46 -6.75 4.77 1.64
N GLY A 47 -5.57 4.71 2.27
CA GLY A 47 -5.27 3.75 3.33
C GLY A 47 -4.96 2.33 2.83
N MET A 48 -4.78 2.16 1.54
CA MET A 48 -4.44 0.89 0.88
C MET A 48 -3.35 1.10 -0.16
N THR A 49 -2.56 0.07 -0.42
CA THR A 49 -1.50 0.06 -1.42
C THR A 49 -1.83 -0.93 -2.53
N VAL A 50 -1.28 -0.72 -3.71
CA VAL A 50 -1.50 -1.56 -4.90
C VAL A 50 -0.15 -2.03 -5.41
N SER A 51 -0.02 -3.34 -5.67
CA SER A 51 1.22 -3.92 -6.19
C SER A 51 1.61 -3.35 -7.55
N ALA A 52 2.87 -2.95 -7.67
CA ALA A 52 3.47 -2.43 -8.89
C ALA A 52 4.25 -3.47 -9.70
N SER A 53 4.36 -4.72 -9.25
CA SER A 53 5.16 -5.78 -9.88
C SER A 53 4.75 -6.01 -11.33
N ILE A 54 3.45 -6.20 -11.61
CA ILE A 54 2.95 -6.41 -12.98
C ILE A 54 3.13 -5.15 -13.85
N PRO A 55 2.74 -3.93 -13.43
CA PRO A 55 3.04 -2.71 -14.17
C PRO A 55 4.52 -2.52 -14.48
N ALA A 56 5.41 -2.76 -13.51
CA ALA A 56 6.86 -2.68 -13.72
C ALA A 56 7.35 -3.69 -14.77
N ALA A 57 6.87 -4.93 -14.72
CA ALA A 57 7.16 -5.95 -15.71
C ALA A 57 6.73 -5.52 -17.12
N VAL A 58 5.51 -5.02 -17.28
CA VAL A 58 4.96 -4.57 -18.56
C VAL A 58 5.73 -3.37 -19.11
N ILE A 59 6.05 -2.37 -18.28
CA ILE A 59 6.86 -1.21 -18.68
C ILE A 59 8.26 -1.65 -19.10
N SER A 60 8.89 -2.54 -18.33
CA SER A 60 10.23 -3.04 -18.64
C SER A 60 10.28 -3.74 -19.99
N MET A 61 9.32 -4.62 -20.27
CA MET A 61 9.22 -5.27 -21.57
C MET A 61 8.99 -4.26 -22.70
N GLY A 62 8.11 -3.29 -22.50
CA GLY A 62 7.84 -2.23 -23.48
C GLY A 62 9.11 -1.46 -23.86
N VAL A 63 9.91 -1.09 -22.86
CA VAL A 63 11.15 -0.34 -23.11
C VAL A 63 12.25 -1.23 -23.68
N ILE A 64 12.55 -2.37 -23.05
CA ILE A 64 13.67 -3.25 -23.47
C ILE A 64 13.41 -3.83 -24.85
N ARG A 65 12.20 -4.31 -25.12
CA ARG A 65 11.90 -5.00 -26.38
C ARG A 65 11.55 -4.06 -27.52
N VAL A 66 10.66 -3.06 -27.26
CA VAL A 66 10.14 -2.18 -28.33
C VAL A 66 11.10 -1.04 -28.61
N ILE A 67 11.63 -0.37 -27.59
CA ILE A 67 12.51 0.80 -27.75
C ILE A 67 13.96 0.35 -28.00
N MET A 68 14.48 -0.52 -27.12
CA MET A 68 15.89 -0.97 -27.21
C MET A 68 16.10 -2.13 -28.17
N LYS A 69 15.03 -2.76 -28.67
CA LYS A 69 15.04 -3.91 -29.59
C LYS A 69 15.89 -5.09 -29.09
N ARG A 70 15.89 -5.32 -27.79
CA ARG A 70 16.58 -6.43 -27.13
C ARG A 70 15.54 -7.41 -26.59
N ASN A 71 15.86 -8.70 -26.67
CA ASN A 71 15.00 -9.75 -26.15
C ASN A 71 15.68 -10.40 -24.94
N SER A 72 15.33 -9.95 -23.75
CA SER A 72 15.88 -10.46 -22.49
C SER A 72 14.82 -10.46 -21.39
N ILE A 73 14.09 -11.58 -21.27
CA ILE A 73 13.06 -11.77 -20.25
C ILE A 73 13.63 -11.65 -18.83
N LEU A 74 14.85 -12.16 -18.60
CA LEU A 74 15.50 -12.08 -17.28
C LEU A 74 15.94 -10.65 -16.92
N GLU A 75 16.27 -9.84 -17.92
CA GLU A 75 16.56 -8.42 -17.73
C GLU A 75 15.28 -7.65 -17.36
N SER A 76 14.14 -7.98 -18.02
CA SER A 76 12.83 -7.42 -17.68
C SER A 76 12.35 -7.85 -16.29
N ASN A 77 12.58 -9.10 -15.91
CA ASN A 77 12.32 -9.59 -14.56
C ASN A 77 13.16 -8.82 -13.52
N MET A 78 14.43 -8.53 -13.82
CA MET A 78 15.29 -7.76 -12.91
C MET A 78 14.82 -6.32 -12.73
N VAL A 79 14.35 -5.66 -13.80
CA VAL A 79 13.75 -4.32 -13.72
C VAL A 79 12.50 -4.33 -12.83
N GLN A 80 11.67 -5.35 -12.99
CA GLN A 80 10.47 -5.53 -12.18
C GLN A 80 10.85 -5.74 -10.71
N THR A 81 11.79 -6.63 -10.40
CA THR A 81 12.28 -6.90 -9.05
C THR A 81 12.81 -5.63 -8.35
N ILE A 82 13.65 -4.84 -9.03
CA ILE A 82 14.17 -3.59 -8.46
C ILE A 82 13.05 -2.57 -8.29
N GLY A 83 12.11 -2.51 -9.25
CA GLY A 83 11.03 -1.54 -9.28
C GLY A 83 9.94 -1.77 -8.23
N SER A 84 9.55 -3.03 -7.98
CA SER A 84 8.53 -3.41 -6.98
C SER A 84 9.00 -3.16 -5.54
N ALA A 85 10.29 -3.32 -5.27
CA ALA A 85 10.87 -3.03 -3.96
C ALA A 85 10.58 -1.59 -3.50
N GLY A 86 10.47 -0.63 -4.45
CA GLY A 86 10.11 0.75 -4.14
C GLY A 86 8.70 0.93 -3.63
N GLU A 87 7.77 0.30 -4.28
CA GLU A 87 6.35 0.31 -3.90
C GLU A 87 6.16 -0.33 -2.53
N SER A 88 6.75 -1.49 -2.30
CA SER A 88 6.61 -2.22 -1.04
C SER A 88 7.30 -1.52 0.13
N LEU A 89 8.44 -0.87 -0.08
CA LEU A 89 9.07 -0.05 0.95
C LEU A 89 8.18 1.12 1.32
N ALA A 90 7.60 1.81 0.33
CA ALA A 90 6.66 2.89 0.56
C ALA A 90 5.43 2.39 1.33
N ALA A 91 4.86 1.23 0.96
CA ALA A 91 3.73 0.62 1.67
C ALA A 91 4.02 0.39 3.15
N GLY A 92 5.21 -0.10 3.50
CA GLY A 92 5.62 -0.26 4.90
C GLY A 92 5.80 1.06 5.64
N ALA A 93 6.39 2.07 4.98
CA ALA A 93 6.71 3.36 5.58
C ALA A 93 5.46 4.20 5.90
N ILE A 94 4.52 4.28 4.96
CA ILE A 94 3.33 5.16 5.09
C ILE A 94 2.34 4.71 6.16
N PHE A 95 2.41 3.46 6.61
CA PHE A 95 1.50 2.96 7.64
C PHE A 95 1.85 3.46 9.04
N THR A 96 3.09 3.86 9.27
CA THR A 96 3.58 4.19 10.61
C THR A 96 4.26 5.55 10.68
N MET A 97 5.21 5.85 9.79
CA MET A 97 6.04 7.05 9.86
C MET A 97 5.28 8.38 9.87
N PRO A 98 4.15 8.57 9.16
CA PRO A 98 3.40 9.82 9.21
C PRO A 98 2.84 10.15 10.59
N ALA A 99 2.77 9.18 11.52
CA ALA A 99 2.41 9.45 12.92
C ALA A 99 3.39 10.41 13.60
N LEU A 100 4.68 10.38 13.25
CA LEU A 100 5.69 11.31 13.76
C LEU A 100 5.40 12.75 13.31
N PHE A 101 4.99 12.93 12.06
CA PHE A 101 4.62 14.24 11.51
C PHE A 101 3.34 14.76 12.16
N LEU A 102 2.35 13.91 12.40
CA LEU A 102 1.10 14.28 13.08
C LEU A 102 1.37 14.81 14.49
N TRP A 103 2.28 14.18 15.25
CA TRP A 103 2.68 14.66 16.56
C TRP A 103 3.46 15.98 16.50
N ALA A 104 4.28 16.15 15.47
CA ALA A 104 5.02 17.40 15.27
C ALA A 104 4.07 18.57 14.93
N GLU A 105 3.04 18.34 14.11
CA GLU A 105 2.00 19.34 13.80
C GLU A 105 1.14 19.69 15.02
N GLU A 106 0.96 18.76 15.94
CA GLU A 106 0.30 18.99 17.24
C GLU A 106 1.21 19.69 18.27
N GLY A 107 2.47 19.93 17.92
CA GLY A 107 3.47 20.57 18.79
C GLY A 107 3.95 19.70 19.95
N LEU A 108 3.78 18.38 19.85
CA LEU A 108 4.21 17.43 20.88
C LEU A 108 5.70 17.06 20.76
N CYS A 109 6.26 17.10 19.56
CA CYS A 109 7.68 16.85 19.28
C CYS A 109 8.16 17.72 18.12
N ASP A 110 9.48 17.72 17.90
CA ASP A 110 10.09 18.32 16.71
C ASP A 110 9.74 17.49 15.45
N MET A 111 9.79 18.14 14.27
CA MET A 111 9.65 17.42 12.99
C MET A 111 10.72 16.33 12.90
N PRO A 112 10.33 15.08 12.52
CA PRO A 112 11.30 14.02 12.37
C PRO A 112 12.35 14.41 11.33
N SER A 113 13.61 14.15 11.58
CA SER A 113 14.66 14.53 10.63
C SER A 113 14.61 13.65 9.37
N LEU A 114 15.00 14.22 8.21
CA LEU A 114 15.11 13.45 6.97
C LEU A 114 16.05 12.25 7.12
N VAL A 115 17.12 12.41 7.91
CA VAL A 115 18.08 11.35 8.20
C VAL A 115 17.43 10.22 9.01
N GLU A 116 16.63 10.55 10.01
CA GLU A 116 15.88 9.59 10.82
C GLU A 116 14.96 8.72 9.96
N ILE A 117 14.09 9.34 9.17
CA ILE A 117 13.14 8.64 8.31
C ILE A 117 13.86 7.77 7.27
N THR A 118 14.90 8.32 6.65
CA THR A 118 15.70 7.60 5.64
C THR A 118 16.41 6.39 6.26
N LEU A 119 17.02 6.54 7.42
CA LEU A 119 17.70 5.42 8.08
C LEU A 119 16.72 4.33 8.55
N ILE A 120 15.56 4.70 9.10
CA ILE A 120 14.50 3.74 9.46
C ILE A 120 14.05 2.96 8.21
N ALA A 121 13.83 3.67 7.10
CA ALA A 121 13.40 3.06 5.84
C ALA A 121 14.46 2.12 5.26
N LEU A 122 15.73 2.56 5.20
CA LEU A 122 16.84 1.75 4.71
C LEU A 122 17.06 0.49 5.56
N CYS A 123 17.11 0.66 6.87
CA CYS A 123 17.34 -0.48 7.77
C CYS A 123 16.19 -1.48 7.71
N GLY A 124 14.94 -1.00 7.72
CA GLY A 124 13.77 -1.87 7.59
C GLY A 124 13.75 -2.62 6.26
N GLY A 125 14.01 -1.91 5.17
CA GLY A 125 14.01 -2.50 3.84
C GLY A 125 15.12 -3.54 3.64
N VAL A 126 16.37 -3.20 3.99
CA VAL A 126 17.49 -4.15 3.89
C VAL A 126 17.28 -5.37 4.78
N LEU A 127 16.81 -5.18 6.02
CA LEU A 127 16.48 -6.29 6.91
C LEU A 127 15.37 -7.18 6.33
N GLY A 128 14.35 -6.60 5.67
CA GLY A 128 13.28 -7.35 5.03
C GLY A 128 13.81 -8.33 3.96
N VAL A 129 14.67 -7.85 3.08
CA VAL A 129 15.33 -8.71 2.07
C VAL A 129 16.20 -9.76 2.76
N LEU A 130 17.06 -9.36 3.71
CA LEU A 130 18.00 -10.28 4.36
C LEU A 130 17.31 -11.37 5.19
N PHE A 131 16.15 -11.08 5.80
CA PHE A 131 15.36 -12.08 6.53
C PHE A 131 14.62 -13.04 5.60
N MET A 132 14.24 -12.59 4.38
CA MET A 132 13.57 -13.45 3.40
C MET A 132 14.54 -14.44 2.72
N VAL A 133 15.78 -14.05 2.45
CA VAL A 133 16.73 -14.90 1.69
C VAL A 133 16.87 -16.32 2.25
N PRO A 134 17.09 -16.54 3.56
CA PRO A 134 17.19 -17.90 4.12
C PRO A 134 15.88 -18.71 4.01
N LEU A 135 14.72 -18.04 3.86
CA LEU A 135 13.42 -18.68 3.75
C LEU A 135 13.11 -19.15 2.30
N ARG A 136 13.81 -18.61 1.27
CA ARG A 136 13.52 -18.88 -0.12
C ARG A 136 13.44 -20.36 -0.46
N ASN A 137 14.44 -21.14 -0.06
CA ASN A 137 14.46 -22.57 -0.37
C ASN A 137 13.29 -23.31 0.27
N ALA A 138 12.90 -22.92 1.49
CA ALA A 138 11.78 -23.51 2.19
C ALA A 138 10.44 -23.19 1.53
N LEU A 139 10.17 -21.89 1.30
CA LEU A 139 8.86 -21.40 0.90
C LEU A 139 8.64 -21.45 -0.62
N ILE A 140 9.66 -21.13 -1.43
CA ILE A 140 9.50 -21.00 -2.88
C ILE A 140 9.86 -22.31 -3.61
N VAL A 141 10.89 -23.03 -3.15
CA VAL A 141 11.33 -24.26 -3.83
C VAL A 141 10.60 -25.48 -3.29
N LYS A 142 10.69 -25.75 -1.98
CA LYS A 142 10.11 -26.96 -1.38
C LYS A 142 8.58 -26.95 -1.34
N GLU A 143 7.98 -25.80 -1.11
CA GLU A 143 6.52 -25.63 -1.03
C GLU A 143 5.94 -25.04 -2.33
N HIS A 144 6.62 -25.22 -3.46
CA HIS A 144 6.24 -24.65 -4.77
C HIS A 144 4.79 -24.95 -5.18
N GLU A 145 4.31 -26.16 -4.94
CA GLU A 145 2.96 -26.60 -5.30
C GLU A 145 1.89 -26.07 -4.33
N THR A 146 2.27 -25.78 -3.09
CA THR A 146 1.36 -25.33 -2.01
C THR A 146 1.26 -23.81 -1.97
N LEU A 147 2.39 -23.13 -2.11
CA LEU A 147 2.47 -21.67 -2.11
C LEU A 147 2.56 -21.17 -3.56
N LEU A 148 1.41 -20.75 -4.07
CA LEU A 148 1.28 -20.36 -5.48
C LEU A 148 1.90 -19.00 -5.76
N TYR A 149 1.93 -18.10 -4.78
CA TYR A 149 2.36 -16.69 -4.96
C TYR A 149 1.62 -16.03 -6.13
N PRO A 150 0.32 -15.72 -5.98
CA PRO A 150 -0.54 -15.37 -7.11
C PRO A 150 -0.02 -14.24 -7.99
N GLU A 151 0.50 -13.18 -7.38
CA GLU A 151 1.01 -12.01 -8.12
C GLU A 151 2.35 -12.31 -8.79
N GLY A 152 3.25 -13.05 -8.11
CA GLY A 152 4.52 -13.49 -8.69
C GLY A 152 4.32 -14.44 -9.88
N THR A 153 3.35 -15.35 -9.77
CA THR A 153 2.95 -16.23 -10.88
C THR A 153 2.35 -15.44 -12.03
N ALA A 154 1.41 -14.53 -11.75
CA ALA A 154 0.82 -13.67 -12.79
C ALA A 154 1.87 -12.77 -13.45
N CYS A 155 2.87 -12.29 -12.71
CA CYS A 155 3.98 -11.52 -13.26
C CYS A 155 4.85 -12.36 -14.22
N ALA A 156 5.14 -13.61 -13.84
CA ALA A 156 5.84 -14.54 -14.72
C ALA A 156 5.04 -14.81 -16.00
N ASP A 157 3.74 -15.05 -15.90
CA ASP A 157 2.85 -15.28 -17.05
C ASP A 157 2.82 -14.08 -17.99
N VAL A 158 2.78 -12.86 -17.45
CA VAL A 158 2.84 -11.62 -18.24
C VAL A 158 4.17 -11.46 -18.95
N LEU A 159 5.28 -11.77 -18.29
CA LEU A 159 6.62 -11.74 -18.89
C LEU A 159 6.76 -12.78 -20.02
N LEU A 160 6.23 -13.99 -19.83
CA LEU A 160 6.20 -15.05 -20.84
C LEU A 160 5.33 -14.68 -22.05
N ALA A 161 4.11 -14.17 -21.80
CA ALA A 161 3.24 -13.69 -22.87
C ALA A 161 3.88 -12.52 -23.65
N GLY A 162 4.67 -11.70 -22.99
CA GLY A 162 5.46 -10.65 -23.61
C GLY A 162 6.53 -11.19 -24.56
N GLU A 163 7.17 -12.32 -24.25
CA GLU A 163 8.13 -13.01 -25.15
C GLU A 163 7.46 -13.47 -26.44
N GLU A 164 6.22 -13.93 -26.38
CA GLU A 164 5.45 -14.42 -27.53
C GLU A 164 4.88 -13.29 -28.43
N GLY A 165 5.06 -12.02 -28.07
CA GLY A 165 4.65 -10.86 -28.88
C GLY A 165 3.39 -10.13 -28.43
N GLY A 166 2.86 -10.41 -27.25
CA GLY A 166 1.71 -9.73 -26.64
C GLY A 166 2.08 -8.36 -26.06
N ALA A 167 1.60 -7.26 -26.66
CA ALA A 167 1.95 -5.92 -26.20
C ALA A 167 0.89 -5.35 -25.26
N ASN A 168 1.00 -5.60 -23.95
CA ASN A 168 0.12 -4.98 -22.95
C ASN A 168 0.69 -3.66 -22.39
N ALA A 169 1.94 -3.31 -22.69
CA ALA A 169 2.58 -2.07 -22.28
C ALA A 169 1.77 -0.82 -22.70
N SER A 170 1.21 -0.81 -23.92
CA SER A 170 0.39 0.31 -24.39
C SER A 170 -0.86 0.55 -23.54
N THR A 171 -1.41 -0.48 -22.90
CA THR A 171 -2.57 -0.38 -22.01
C THR A 171 -2.20 0.36 -20.73
N VAL A 172 -1.08 0.01 -20.10
CA VAL A 172 -0.57 0.67 -18.89
C VAL A 172 -0.22 2.14 -19.19
N PHE A 173 0.54 2.38 -20.28
CA PHE A 173 0.90 3.76 -20.67
C PHE A 173 -0.32 4.61 -21.05
N SER A 174 -1.35 4.03 -21.66
CA SER A 174 -2.59 4.74 -21.97
C SER A 174 -3.33 5.14 -20.69
N GLY A 175 -3.44 4.24 -19.71
CA GLY A 175 -4.00 4.54 -18.39
C GLY A 175 -3.21 5.63 -17.67
N MET A 176 -1.88 5.51 -17.68
CA MET A 176 -0.96 6.48 -17.06
C MET A 176 -1.10 7.86 -17.69
N GLY A 177 -1.07 7.96 -19.02
CA GLY A 177 -1.19 9.24 -19.74
C GLY A 177 -2.54 9.90 -19.52
N LEU A 178 -3.64 9.13 -19.56
CA LEU A 178 -4.98 9.66 -19.29
C LEU A 178 -5.06 10.22 -17.87
N ALA A 179 -4.68 9.45 -16.87
CA ALA A 179 -4.79 9.86 -15.49
C ALA A 179 -3.87 11.02 -15.14
N ALA A 180 -2.65 11.03 -15.70
CA ALA A 180 -1.73 12.16 -15.57
C ALA A 180 -2.33 13.45 -16.12
N ALA A 181 -2.86 13.41 -17.35
CA ALA A 181 -3.53 14.56 -17.96
C ALA A 181 -4.73 15.02 -17.12
N PHE A 182 -5.53 14.08 -16.64
CA PHE A 182 -6.70 14.36 -15.82
C PHE A 182 -6.35 15.05 -14.50
N LYS A 183 -5.42 14.48 -13.74
CA LYS A 183 -4.96 15.04 -12.47
C LYS A 183 -4.39 16.44 -12.67
N PHE A 184 -3.61 16.64 -13.73
CA PHE A 184 -3.05 17.95 -14.03
C PHE A 184 -4.12 18.99 -14.39
N VAL A 185 -5.16 18.59 -15.15
CA VAL A 185 -6.27 19.50 -15.52
C VAL A 185 -7.16 19.84 -14.33
N VAL A 186 -7.43 18.86 -13.46
CA VAL A 186 -8.30 19.06 -12.28
C VAL A 186 -7.58 19.85 -11.20
N ASP A 187 -6.42 19.41 -10.74
CA ASP A 187 -5.74 19.98 -9.56
C ASP A 187 -4.69 21.03 -9.93
N GLY A 188 -4.02 20.87 -11.08
CA GLY A 188 -3.04 21.84 -11.57
C GLY A 188 -3.71 23.06 -12.17
N LEU A 189 -4.45 22.88 -13.24
CA LEU A 189 -5.11 23.98 -13.96
C LEU A 189 -6.39 24.46 -13.28
N LYS A 190 -7.02 23.67 -12.43
CA LYS A 190 -8.27 23.93 -11.69
C LYS A 190 -9.46 24.31 -12.60
N VAL A 191 -9.50 23.73 -13.80
CA VAL A 191 -10.55 23.98 -14.79
C VAL A 191 -11.81 23.15 -14.54
N LEU A 192 -11.66 22.01 -13.87
CA LEU A 192 -12.72 21.05 -13.59
C LEU A 192 -12.80 20.80 -12.07
N PRO A 193 -14.01 20.48 -11.55
CA PRO A 193 -14.14 20.20 -10.12
C PRO A 193 -13.44 18.90 -9.74
N SER A 194 -12.77 18.90 -8.58
CA SER A 194 -12.16 17.72 -7.96
C SER A 194 -13.18 16.76 -7.37
N ASP A 195 -14.32 17.31 -6.98
CA ASP A 195 -15.40 16.59 -6.30
C ASP A 195 -16.77 17.07 -6.73
N VAL A 196 -17.75 16.22 -6.56
CA VAL A 196 -19.16 16.49 -6.80
C VAL A 196 -19.90 16.19 -5.48
N ALA A 197 -20.56 17.18 -4.92
CA ALA A 197 -21.24 17.08 -3.63
C ALA A 197 -22.70 17.49 -3.70
N PHE A 198 -23.55 16.75 -2.97
CA PHE A 198 -24.97 17.02 -2.79
C PHE A 198 -25.33 16.97 -1.31
N ALA A 199 -25.50 18.16 -0.69
CA ALA A 199 -25.85 18.29 0.71
C ALA A 199 -27.38 18.31 0.90
N PHE A 200 -27.88 17.49 1.80
CA PHE A 200 -29.30 17.42 2.20
C PHE A 200 -29.53 18.31 3.43
N LYS A 201 -29.79 19.59 3.21
CA LYS A 201 -29.86 20.62 4.29
C LYS A 201 -30.84 20.27 5.41
N SER A 202 -32.02 19.73 5.12
CA SER A 202 -33.04 19.34 6.12
C SER A 202 -32.64 18.10 6.91
N PHE A 203 -31.95 17.16 6.26
CA PHE A 203 -31.51 15.89 6.85
C PHE A 203 -30.13 15.97 7.46
N LYS A 204 -29.35 17.02 7.17
CA LYS A 204 -27.96 17.22 7.62
C LYS A 204 -26.95 16.19 7.12
N GLY A 205 -27.32 15.32 6.19
CA GLY A 205 -26.42 14.39 5.51
C GLY A 205 -25.88 14.96 4.23
N GLU A 206 -24.85 14.30 3.68
CA GLU A 206 -24.22 14.69 2.42
C GLU A 206 -23.75 13.46 1.67
N ILE A 207 -23.87 13.46 0.34
CA ILE A 207 -23.34 12.44 -0.56
C ILE A 207 -22.54 13.12 -1.67
N GLY A 208 -21.47 12.48 -2.09
CA GLY A 208 -20.64 13.02 -3.17
C GLY A 208 -19.65 12.00 -3.68
N MET A 209 -18.86 12.39 -4.68
CA MET A 209 -17.78 11.60 -5.24
C MET A 209 -16.60 12.50 -5.63
N GLU A 210 -15.41 12.03 -5.48
CA GLU A 210 -14.21 12.62 -6.06
C GLU A 210 -14.03 12.14 -7.50
N VAL A 211 -13.61 13.05 -8.37
CA VAL A 211 -13.49 12.77 -9.81
C VAL A 211 -12.03 12.44 -10.16
N TYR A 212 -11.53 11.32 -9.64
CA TYR A 212 -10.14 10.91 -9.83
C TYR A 212 -10.02 9.51 -10.43
N PRO A 213 -9.20 9.38 -11.51
CA PRO A 213 -8.97 8.10 -12.18
C PRO A 213 -8.41 7.01 -11.27
N ALA A 214 -7.50 7.36 -10.34
CA ALA A 214 -6.91 6.38 -9.43
C ALA A 214 -7.94 5.73 -8.51
N LEU A 215 -8.92 6.50 -8.00
CA LEU A 215 -9.97 5.96 -7.14
C LEU A 215 -10.88 4.97 -7.88
N LEU A 216 -11.24 5.30 -9.13
CA LEU A 216 -11.94 4.38 -10.02
C LEU A 216 -11.12 3.10 -10.24
N GLY A 217 -9.81 3.28 -10.50
CA GLY A 217 -8.85 2.17 -10.68
C GLY A 217 -8.72 1.28 -9.46
N VAL A 218 -8.58 1.87 -8.26
CA VAL A 218 -8.56 1.13 -6.99
C VAL A 218 -9.84 0.30 -6.84
N GLY A 219 -11.02 0.90 -7.05
CA GLY A 219 -12.29 0.19 -6.95
C GLY A 219 -12.41 -0.99 -7.91
N TYR A 220 -11.91 -0.84 -9.14
CA TYR A 220 -11.86 -1.92 -10.12
C TYR A 220 -10.94 -3.06 -9.68
N ILE A 221 -9.76 -2.74 -9.13
CA ILE A 221 -8.75 -3.73 -8.71
C ILE A 221 -9.18 -4.48 -7.45
N VAL A 222 -9.64 -3.77 -6.41
CA VAL A 222 -10.08 -4.40 -5.14
C VAL A 222 -11.39 -5.17 -5.28
N GLY A 223 -12.16 -4.84 -6.32
CA GLY A 223 -13.38 -5.54 -6.67
C GLY A 223 -14.63 -5.07 -5.93
N PRO A 224 -15.82 -5.53 -6.40
CA PRO A 224 -17.10 -4.99 -5.95
C PRO A 224 -17.42 -5.29 -4.48
N GLN A 225 -16.93 -6.38 -3.94
CA GLN A 225 -17.24 -6.78 -2.56
C GLN A 225 -16.55 -5.83 -1.55
N ILE A 226 -15.26 -5.61 -1.68
CA ILE A 226 -14.50 -4.72 -0.79
C ILE A 226 -14.98 -3.28 -0.97
N ALA A 227 -15.12 -2.82 -2.22
CA ALA A 227 -15.63 -1.49 -2.53
C ALA A 227 -17.01 -1.23 -1.91
N SER A 228 -17.92 -2.23 -1.90
CA SER A 228 -19.24 -2.09 -1.28
C SER A 228 -19.17 -1.96 0.24
N TYR A 229 -18.30 -2.72 0.92
CA TYR A 229 -18.13 -2.58 2.37
C TYR A 229 -17.58 -1.20 2.76
N MET A 230 -16.62 -0.68 1.99
CA MET A 230 -16.10 0.67 2.21
C MET A 230 -17.20 1.72 2.00
N PHE A 231 -17.96 1.61 0.91
CA PHE A 231 -19.05 2.55 0.63
C PHE A 231 -20.16 2.51 1.69
N VAL A 232 -20.56 1.32 2.15
CA VAL A 232 -21.55 1.17 3.22
C VAL A 232 -21.06 1.80 4.53
N GLY A 233 -19.77 1.64 4.88
CA GLY A 233 -19.17 2.32 6.03
C GLY A 233 -19.34 3.84 5.94
N SER A 234 -19.05 4.42 4.77
CA SER A 234 -19.24 5.86 4.55
C SER A 234 -20.71 6.29 4.60
N VAL A 235 -21.61 5.49 3.99
CA VAL A 235 -23.06 5.79 4.06
C VAL A 235 -23.54 5.82 5.50
N ILE A 236 -23.12 4.87 6.34
CA ILE A 236 -23.47 4.88 7.76
C ILE A 236 -22.89 6.13 8.46
N GLY A 237 -21.65 6.50 8.19
CA GLY A 237 -21.04 7.71 8.74
C GLY A 237 -21.80 8.97 8.34
N TRP A 238 -22.00 9.17 7.04
CA TRP A 238 -22.48 10.44 6.48
C TRP A 238 -24.00 10.57 6.41
N MET A 239 -24.73 9.46 6.29
CA MET A 239 -26.19 9.46 6.14
C MET A 239 -26.93 8.95 7.38
N VAL A 240 -26.21 8.43 8.39
CA VAL A 240 -26.85 7.99 9.64
C VAL A 240 -26.24 8.73 10.84
N ILE A 241 -24.92 8.57 11.08
CA ILE A 241 -24.28 9.08 12.29
C ILE A 241 -24.27 10.62 12.31
N ILE A 242 -23.86 11.29 11.22
CA ILE A 242 -23.83 12.76 11.14
C ILE A 242 -25.24 13.36 11.32
N PRO A 243 -26.28 12.90 10.60
CA PRO A 243 -27.65 13.36 10.85
C PRO A 243 -28.11 13.16 12.30
N LEU A 244 -27.83 12.01 12.91
CA LEU A 244 -28.17 11.75 14.31
C LEU A 244 -27.51 12.75 15.25
N ILE A 245 -26.20 13.00 15.10
CA ILE A 245 -25.45 13.97 15.91
C ILE A 245 -26.07 15.37 15.75
N CYS A 246 -26.31 15.80 14.51
CA CYS A 246 -26.79 17.15 14.22
C CYS A 246 -28.27 17.40 14.61
N LEU A 247 -29.13 16.39 14.49
CA LEU A 247 -30.57 16.55 14.74
C LEU A 247 -30.95 16.36 16.21
N PHE A 248 -30.22 15.51 16.94
CA PHE A 248 -30.54 15.20 18.35
C PHE A 248 -29.66 15.90 19.35
N GLY A 249 -28.52 16.49 18.95
CA GLY A 249 -27.61 17.19 19.84
C GLY A 249 -27.17 18.58 19.37
N PRO A 250 -28.02 19.41 18.71
CA PRO A 250 -27.53 20.64 18.07
C PRO A 250 -26.90 21.63 19.07
N ASP A 251 -27.44 21.73 20.26
CA ASP A 251 -27.01 22.69 21.30
C ASP A 251 -26.00 22.09 22.28
N THR A 252 -25.55 20.86 22.05
CA THR A 252 -24.57 20.19 22.93
C THR A 252 -23.14 20.46 22.47
N TRP A 253 -22.24 20.53 23.46
CA TRP A 253 -20.81 20.47 23.25
C TRP A 253 -20.30 19.07 23.58
N LEU A 254 -19.46 18.51 22.73
CA LEU A 254 -18.83 17.22 22.93
C LEU A 254 -17.33 17.30 22.58
N TYR A 255 -16.46 16.82 23.49
CA TYR A 255 -15.04 16.67 23.20
C TYR A 255 -14.84 15.72 22.00
N PRO A 256 -13.99 16.03 21.00
CA PRO A 256 -12.85 16.93 21.03
C PRO A 256 -13.10 18.34 20.45
N ALA A 257 -14.34 18.77 20.26
CA ALA A 257 -14.57 20.15 19.82
C ALA A 257 -14.06 21.16 20.88
N ASP A 258 -13.75 22.38 20.42
CA ASP A 258 -13.32 23.46 21.29
C ASP A 258 -14.40 23.78 22.33
N VAL A 259 -13.98 24.09 23.57
CA VAL A 259 -14.88 24.34 24.66
C VAL A 259 -15.85 25.49 24.33
N GLY A 260 -17.14 25.21 24.41
CA GLY A 260 -18.19 26.18 24.11
C GLY A 260 -18.68 26.21 22.67
N THR A 261 -18.06 25.42 21.77
CA THR A 261 -18.51 25.28 20.38
C THR A 261 -19.56 24.16 20.29
N THR A 262 -20.79 24.52 19.93
CA THR A 262 -21.88 23.56 19.80
C THR A 262 -21.79 22.76 18.48
N ILE A 263 -22.51 21.64 18.42
CA ILE A 263 -22.63 20.84 17.18
C ILE A 263 -23.26 21.67 16.05
N ALA A 264 -24.22 22.56 16.39
CA ALA A 264 -24.82 23.47 15.42
C ALA A 264 -23.81 24.48 14.87
N ASP A 265 -22.91 25.02 15.70
CA ASP A 265 -21.85 25.93 15.28
C ASP A 265 -20.84 25.22 14.35
N LEU A 266 -20.43 23.98 14.69
CA LEU A 266 -19.56 23.18 13.85
C LEU A 266 -20.19 22.90 12.48
N TYR A 267 -21.49 22.55 12.46
CA TYR A 267 -22.20 22.31 11.21
C TYR A 267 -22.35 23.60 10.38
N ALA A 268 -22.59 24.74 11.04
CA ALA A 268 -22.66 26.04 10.36
C ALA A 268 -21.31 26.45 9.76
N ALA A 269 -20.19 26.10 10.43
CA ALA A 269 -18.84 26.44 9.99
C ALA A 269 -18.35 25.60 8.80
N GLY A 270 -18.76 24.33 8.66
CA GLY A 270 -18.20 23.45 7.62
C GLY A 270 -19.08 22.25 7.22
N GLY A 271 -20.39 22.32 7.51
CA GLY A 271 -21.34 21.29 7.07
C GLY A 271 -21.07 19.89 7.65
N ALA A 272 -21.49 18.88 6.92
CA ALA A 272 -21.31 17.48 7.30
C ALA A 272 -19.80 17.10 7.39
N ALA A 273 -18.95 17.67 6.55
CA ALA A 273 -17.52 17.41 6.55
C ALA A 273 -16.84 17.82 7.86
N LYS A 274 -17.28 18.95 8.49
CA LYS A 274 -16.74 19.38 9.78
C LYS A 274 -17.17 18.45 10.91
N ILE A 275 -18.40 17.97 10.91
CA ILE A 275 -18.89 16.99 11.88
C ILE A 275 -18.16 15.64 11.71
N TRP A 276 -17.97 15.21 10.46
CA TRP A 276 -17.17 14.02 10.18
C TRP A 276 -15.75 14.12 10.73
N SER A 277 -15.03 15.21 10.44
CA SER A 277 -13.63 15.38 10.88
C SER A 277 -13.50 15.50 12.40
N THR A 278 -14.50 16.07 13.08
CA THR A 278 -14.48 16.27 14.54
C THR A 278 -14.90 15.03 15.32
N TYR A 279 -15.87 14.24 14.82
CA TYR A 279 -16.44 13.12 15.60
C TYR A 279 -16.36 11.77 14.88
N VAL A 280 -16.88 11.66 13.66
CA VAL A 280 -17.05 10.37 12.97
C VAL A 280 -15.70 9.72 12.65
N LYS A 281 -14.69 10.52 12.37
CA LYS A 281 -13.31 10.06 12.12
C LYS A 281 -12.76 9.28 13.32
N TYR A 282 -13.02 9.68 14.57
CA TYR A 282 -12.60 8.95 15.77
C TYR A 282 -13.38 7.64 15.97
N ILE A 283 -14.66 7.61 15.59
CA ILE A 283 -15.46 6.38 15.57
C ILE A 283 -14.86 5.41 14.54
N GLY A 284 -14.58 5.90 13.33
CA GLY A 284 -13.92 5.12 12.28
C GLY A 284 -12.56 4.59 12.72
N ALA A 285 -11.74 5.41 13.37
CA ALA A 285 -10.43 5.01 13.87
C ALA A 285 -10.52 3.94 14.97
N GLY A 286 -11.47 4.05 15.89
CA GLY A 286 -11.75 3.00 16.89
C GLY A 286 -12.18 1.67 16.23
N ALA A 287 -13.01 1.74 15.19
CA ALA A 287 -13.42 0.56 14.42
C ALA A 287 -12.25 -0.07 13.66
N ILE A 288 -11.35 0.74 13.04
CA ILE A 288 -10.15 0.26 12.36
C ILE A 288 -9.21 -0.45 13.37
N ALA A 289 -8.96 0.18 14.52
CA ALA A 289 -8.13 -0.40 15.57
C ALA A 289 -8.63 -1.77 16.01
N THR A 290 -9.92 -1.86 16.28
CA THR A 290 -10.57 -3.12 16.69
C THR A 290 -10.54 -4.16 15.56
N GLY A 291 -10.83 -3.75 14.32
CA GLY A 291 -10.75 -4.61 13.14
C GLY A 291 -9.34 -5.17 12.91
N GLY A 292 -8.31 -4.34 13.13
CA GLY A 292 -6.91 -4.77 13.08
C GLY A 292 -6.57 -5.79 14.16
N ILE A 293 -7.00 -5.57 15.40
CA ILE A 293 -6.81 -6.53 16.51
C ILE A 293 -7.56 -7.84 16.24
N ILE A 294 -8.80 -7.78 15.78
CA ILE A 294 -9.58 -8.97 15.41
C ILE A 294 -8.90 -9.74 14.27
N SER A 295 -8.42 -9.05 13.25
CA SER A 295 -7.69 -9.66 12.14
C SER A 295 -6.41 -10.35 12.63
N LEU A 296 -5.66 -9.71 13.54
CA LEU A 296 -4.49 -10.31 14.17
C LEU A 296 -4.86 -11.57 14.95
N ILE A 297 -5.89 -11.53 15.81
CA ILE A 297 -6.33 -12.69 16.60
C ILE A 297 -6.73 -13.85 15.69
N LYS A 298 -7.48 -13.59 14.62
CA LYS A 298 -7.86 -14.62 13.63
C LYS A 298 -6.66 -15.22 12.92
N SER A 299 -5.67 -14.41 12.61
CA SER A 299 -4.45 -14.84 11.91
C SER A 299 -3.44 -15.49 12.85
N LEU A 300 -3.55 -15.35 14.18
CA LEU A 300 -2.54 -15.75 15.14
C LEU A 300 -2.18 -17.23 15.06
N THR A 301 -3.18 -18.10 14.93
CA THR A 301 -2.95 -19.55 14.78
C THR A 301 -2.19 -19.84 13.48
N LEU A 302 -2.58 -19.21 12.38
CA LEU A 302 -1.91 -19.34 11.09
C LEU A 302 -0.48 -18.77 11.16
N ILE A 303 -0.30 -17.64 11.81
CA ILE A 303 0.99 -16.99 12.02
C ILE A 303 1.95 -17.95 12.77
N ILE A 304 1.52 -18.52 13.90
CA ILE A 304 2.33 -19.42 14.72
C ILE A 304 2.64 -20.72 13.97
N THR A 305 1.65 -21.32 13.31
CA THR A 305 1.84 -22.57 12.54
C THR A 305 2.78 -22.34 11.36
N THR A 306 2.59 -21.23 10.63
CA THR A 306 3.44 -20.81 9.51
C THR A 306 4.89 -20.65 9.93
N PHE A 307 5.14 -19.93 11.01
CA PHE A 307 6.49 -19.74 11.55
C PHE A 307 7.13 -21.07 11.93
N ARG A 308 6.39 -21.91 12.67
CA ARG A 308 6.85 -23.24 13.07
C ARG A 308 7.20 -24.13 11.88
N ASP A 309 6.36 -24.14 10.83
CA ASP A 309 6.56 -24.97 9.66
C ASP A 309 7.73 -24.46 8.80
N SER A 310 7.89 -23.13 8.70
CA SER A 310 9.05 -22.52 8.04
C SER A 310 10.37 -22.89 8.73
N ILE A 311 10.43 -22.82 10.05
CA ILE A 311 11.61 -23.22 10.83
C ILE A 311 11.92 -24.71 10.67
N LYS A 312 10.88 -25.57 10.63
CA LYS A 312 11.07 -27.01 10.39
C LYS A 312 11.65 -27.29 9.00
N SER A 313 11.15 -26.60 7.96
CA SER A 313 11.62 -26.79 6.59
C SER A 313 13.06 -26.27 6.37
N MET A 314 13.47 -25.23 7.10
CA MET A 314 14.87 -24.76 7.10
C MET A 314 15.85 -25.79 7.63
N LYS A 315 15.48 -26.59 8.63
CA LYS A 315 16.34 -27.64 9.23
C LYS A 315 16.60 -28.84 8.28
N GLY A 316 15.87 -28.94 7.18
CA GLY A 316 15.85 -30.12 6.29
C GLY A 316 16.95 -30.21 5.23
N GLY A 317 18.12 -29.62 5.40
CA GLY A 317 19.31 -29.94 4.59
C GLY A 317 20.01 -28.73 3.93
N LYS A 318 21.35 -28.81 3.88
CA LYS A 318 22.19 -27.92 3.07
C LYS A 318 21.90 -28.16 1.58
N ASN A 319 21.57 -27.12 0.85
CA ASN A 319 21.45 -27.18 -0.59
C ASN A 319 22.86 -27.32 -1.19
N THR A 320 23.21 -28.51 -1.68
CA THR A 320 24.49 -28.79 -2.34
C THR A 320 24.42 -28.54 -3.85
N ASN A 321 23.30 -28.05 -4.36
CA ASN A 321 23.08 -27.80 -5.78
C ASN A 321 23.89 -26.57 -6.24
N THR A 322 24.81 -26.76 -7.17
CA THR A 322 25.67 -25.72 -7.75
C THR A 322 25.04 -25.00 -8.96
N ALA A 323 23.84 -25.41 -9.37
CA ALA A 323 23.13 -24.80 -10.48
C ALA A 323 22.90 -23.28 -10.28
N ARG A 324 22.96 -22.50 -11.34
CA ARG A 324 22.75 -21.06 -11.34
C ARG A 324 21.44 -20.67 -10.62
N THR A 325 20.36 -21.40 -10.91
CA THR A 325 19.02 -21.20 -10.37
C THR A 325 18.86 -21.58 -8.89
N ALA A 326 19.90 -22.14 -8.27
CA ALA A 326 19.92 -22.53 -6.86
C ALA A 326 20.86 -21.67 -6.00
N GLN A 327 21.57 -20.71 -6.61
CA GLN A 327 22.56 -19.87 -5.91
C GLN A 327 21.88 -18.68 -5.22
N ASP A 328 21.93 -18.68 -3.89
CA ASP A 328 21.51 -17.55 -3.03
C ASP A 328 22.70 -16.70 -2.59
N LEU A 329 22.43 -15.56 -1.96
CA LEU A 329 23.47 -14.79 -1.27
C LEU A 329 24.14 -15.64 -0.19
N PRO A 330 25.48 -15.52 0.00
CA PRO A 330 26.19 -16.26 1.03
C PRO A 330 25.66 -15.94 2.42
N MET A 331 25.44 -16.98 3.27
CA MET A 331 24.92 -16.80 4.62
C MET A 331 25.77 -15.85 5.47
N GLN A 332 27.07 -15.83 5.25
CA GLN A 332 28.00 -14.91 5.94
C GLN A 332 27.68 -13.43 5.62
N MET A 333 27.36 -13.14 4.35
CA MET A 333 26.99 -11.80 3.92
C MET A 333 25.64 -11.38 4.50
N ILE A 334 24.68 -12.32 4.59
CA ILE A 334 23.36 -12.09 5.19
C ILE A 334 23.52 -11.76 6.68
N LEU A 335 24.25 -12.58 7.43
CA LEU A 335 24.48 -12.36 8.85
C LEU A 335 25.23 -11.04 9.12
N PHE A 336 26.27 -10.75 8.33
CA PHE A 336 26.98 -9.49 8.44
C PHE A 336 26.06 -8.29 8.18
N GLY A 337 25.22 -8.37 7.14
CA GLY A 337 24.26 -7.32 6.81
C GLY A 337 23.22 -7.11 7.91
N ILE A 338 22.68 -8.19 8.49
CA ILE A 338 21.73 -8.09 9.61
C ILE A 338 22.39 -7.41 10.82
N VAL A 339 23.60 -7.85 11.20
CA VAL A 339 24.32 -7.25 12.33
C VAL A 339 24.63 -5.78 12.07
N ALA A 340 25.06 -5.45 10.86
CA ALA A 340 25.35 -4.06 10.49
C ALA A 340 24.11 -3.16 10.59
N MET A 341 22.95 -3.62 10.08
CA MET A 341 21.69 -2.85 10.15
C MET A 341 21.23 -2.67 11.61
N ILE A 342 21.31 -3.70 12.42
CA ILE A 342 20.93 -3.62 13.83
C ILE A 342 21.87 -2.69 14.62
N LEU A 343 23.16 -2.72 14.32
CA LEU A 343 24.12 -1.77 14.91
C LEU A 343 23.81 -0.33 14.52
N ILE A 344 23.45 -0.06 13.26
CA ILE A 344 23.03 1.26 12.80
C ILE A 344 21.79 1.71 13.58
N ILE A 345 20.76 0.87 13.68
CA ILE A 345 19.51 1.18 14.40
C ILE A 345 19.79 1.51 15.87
N TRP A 346 20.73 0.80 16.51
CA TRP A 346 21.00 0.98 17.93
C TRP A 346 21.96 2.12 18.24
N VAL A 347 23.00 2.30 17.42
CA VAL A 347 24.11 3.23 17.72
C VAL A 347 23.88 4.63 17.17
N VAL A 348 23.13 4.77 16.04
CA VAL A 348 22.93 6.08 15.43
C VAL A 348 21.91 6.90 16.22
N PRO A 349 22.30 8.05 16.80
CA PRO A 349 21.42 8.84 17.68
C PRO A 349 20.17 9.41 16.98
N ALA A 350 20.19 9.48 15.65
CA ALA A 350 19.06 9.95 14.87
C ALA A 350 17.85 8.98 14.91
N ILE A 351 18.06 7.72 15.32
CA ILE A 351 16.98 6.74 15.46
C ILE A 351 16.71 6.56 16.95
N PRO A 352 15.49 6.88 17.45
CA PRO A 352 15.19 6.83 18.88
C PRO A 352 14.96 5.40 19.41
N VAL A 353 15.82 4.44 19.02
CA VAL A 353 15.69 3.01 19.37
C VAL A 353 16.74 2.61 20.38
N THR A 354 16.30 2.02 21.49
CA THR A 354 17.16 1.46 22.54
C THR A 354 17.63 0.04 22.19
N LEU A 355 18.58 -0.52 22.96
CA LEU A 355 19.01 -1.91 22.81
C LEU A 355 17.82 -2.90 22.92
N LEU A 356 16.87 -2.63 23.83
CA LEU A 356 15.63 -3.42 23.92
C LEU A 356 14.81 -3.33 22.62
N GLY A 357 14.67 -2.13 22.07
CA GLY A 357 14.00 -1.92 20.79
C GLY A 357 14.70 -2.64 19.63
N ALA A 358 16.03 -2.61 19.58
CA ALA A 358 16.81 -3.35 18.60
C ALA A 358 16.60 -4.87 18.72
N ALA A 359 16.53 -5.40 19.94
CA ALA A 359 16.21 -6.81 20.19
C ALA A 359 14.79 -7.17 19.71
N ILE A 360 13.80 -6.30 19.96
CA ILE A 360 12.43 -6.45 19.46
C ILE A 360 12.43 -6.49 17.94
N ILE A 361 13.17 -5.61 17.26
CA ILE A 361 13.27 -5.58 15.79
C ILE A 361 13.84 -6.90 15.25
N VAL A 362 14.89 -7.46 15.85
CA VAL A 362 15.47 -8.74 15.40
C VAL A 362 14.46 -9.87 15.51
N VAL A 363 13.83 -10.02 16.68
CA VAL A 363 12.92 -11.13 16.96
C VAL A 363 11.64 -11.03 16.15
N PHE A 364 10.94 -9.89 16.25
CA PHE A 364 9.66 -9.70 15.58
C PHE A 364 9.82 -9.38 14.10
N GLY A 365 10.93 -8.74 13.68
CA GLY A 365 11.26 -8.53 12.28
C GLY A 365 11.40 -9.87 11.54
N PHE A 366 12.21 -10.80 12.06
CA PHE A 366 12.34 -12.13 11.46
C PHE A 366 11.04 -12.94 11.54
N PHE A 367 10.32 -12.85 12.65
CA PHE A 367 9.03 -13.51 12.82
C PHE A 367 8.03 -13.03 11.77
N PHE A 368 7.82 -11.70 11.62
CA PHE A 368 6.86 -11.15 10.68
C PHE A 368 7.33 -11.21 9.22
N ALA A 369 8.64 -11.18 8.95
CA ALA A 369 9.16 -11.48 7.62
C ALA A 369 8.77 -12.90 7.19
N THR A 370 8.92 -13.89 8.08
CA THR A 370 8.54 -15.28 7.80
C THR A 370 7.04 -15.43 7.56
N VAL A 371 6.23 -14.79 8.41
CA VAL A 371 4.77 -14.83 8.29
C VAL A 371 4.31 -14.15 7.02
N SER A 372 4.78 -12.93 6.76
CA SER A 372 4.44 -12.15 5.57
C SER A 372 4.77 -12.91 4.29
N SER A 373 6.01 -13.41 4.17
CA SER A 373 6.45 -14.16 2.99
C SER A 373 5.60 -15.39 2.70
N ARG A 374 5.13 -16.10 3.73
CA ARG A 374 4.26 -17.27 3.53
C ARG A 374 2.82 -16.87 3.25
N MET A 375 2.28 -15.87 3.96
CA MET A 375 0.92 -15.37 3.75
C MET A 375 0.73 -14.87 2.33
N VAL A 376 1.70 -14.11 1.82
CA VAL A 376 1.71 -13.63 0.44
C VAL A 376 1.70 -14.78 -0.56
N GLY A 377 2.36 -15.89 -0.24
CA GLY A 377 2.32 -17.12 -1.05
C GLY A 377 0.95 -17.76 -1.15
N LEU A 378 0.09 -17.54 -0.14
CA LEU A 378 -1.27 -18.08 -0.10
C LEU A 378 -2.32 -17.12 -0.67
N VAL A 379 -2.24 -15.81 -0.31
CA VAL A 379 -3.32 -14.85 -0.53
C VAL A 379 -2.93 -13.67 -1.43
N GLY A 380 -1.68 -13.55 -1.83
CA GLY A 380 -1.14 -12.41 -2.58
C GLY A 380 -0.70 -11.24 -1.71
N SER A 381 0.08 -10.31 -2.28
CA SER A 381 0.60 -9.11 -1.59
C SER A 381 -0.51 -8.15 -1.19
N SER A 382 -1.51 -7.98 -2.04
CA SER A 382 -2.65 -7.08 -1.80
C SER A 382 -3.50 -7.46 -0.58
N ASN A 383 -3.47 -8.73 -0.18
CA ASN A 383 -4.19 -9.25 0.99
C ASN A 383 -3.26 -9.56 2.18
N ASN A 384 -2.00 -9.15 2.11
CA ASN A 384 -1.04 -9.34 3.20
C ASN A 384 -1.43 -8.50 4.42
N PRO A 385 -1.60 -9.08 5.63
CA PRO A 385 -2.05 -8.35 6.81
C PRO A 385 -0.94 -7.51 7.46
N VAL A 386 -0.21 -6.71 6.66
CA VAL A 386 0.92 -5.89 7.14
C VAL A 386 0.47 -4.93 8.25
N SER A 387 -0.70 -4.31 8.10
CA SER A 387 -1.25 -3.42 9.14
C SER A 387 -1.52 -4.15 10.46
N GLY A 388 -2.04 -5.38 10.40
CA GLY A 388 -2.23 -6.22 11.60
C GLY A 388 -0.91 -6.58 12.28
N MET A 389 0.12 -6.91 11.51
CA MET A 389 1.47 -7.17 12.04
C MET A 389 2.10 -5.92 12.65
N ALA A 390 1.90 -4.74 12.02
CA ALA A 390 2.35 -3.46 12.57
C ALA A 390 1.64 -3.12 13.88
N ILE A 391 0.33 -3.33 14.00
CA ILE A 391 -0.43 -3.14 15.24
C ILE A 391 0.12 -4.05 16.35
N ALA A 392 0.31 -5.34 16.07
CA ALA A 392 0.88 -6.28 17.04
C ALA A 392 2.26 -5.83 17.53
N THR A 393 3.11 -5.40 16.60
CA THR A 393 4.43 -4.87 16.93
C THR A 393 4.34 -3.64 17.81
N LEU A 394 3.49 -2.67 17.45
CA LEU A 394 3.34 -1.43 18.22
C LEU A 394 2.79 -1.68 19.61
N LEU A 395 1.82 -2.58 19.77
CA LEU A 395 1.32 -2.98 21.08
C LEU A 395 2.47 -3.51 21.95
N ILE A 396 3.24 -4.46 21.44
CA ILE A 396 4.36 -5.07 22.18
C ILE A 396 5.47 -4.05 22.45
N ALA A 397 5.88 -3.29 21.44
CA ALA A 397 6.95 -2.31 21.56
C ALA A 397 6.58 -1.20 22.56
N THR A 398 5.37 -0.64 22.45
CA THR A 398 4.89 0.44 23.32
C THR A 398 4.78 -0.03 24.77
N MET A 399 4.21 -1.22 25.00
CA MET A 399 4.12 -1.80 26.34
C MET A 399 5.51 -2.08 26.93
N SER A 400 6.44 -2.60 26.13
CA SER A 400 7.81 -2.88 26.56
C SER A 400 8.59 -1.61 26.90
N ILE A 401 8.44 -0.56 26.07
CA ILE A 401 9.07 0.74 26.29
C ILE A 401 8.49 1.40 27.56
N LYS A 402 7.17 1.39 27.74
CA LYS A 402 6.50 1.89 28.94
C LYS A 402 6.98 1.15 30.19
N ALA A 403 7.10 -0.16 30.14
CA ALA A 403 7.60 -1.00 31.24
C ALA A 403 9.08 -0.71 31.55
N SER A 404 9.89 -0.27 30.58
CA SER A 404 11.28 0.16 30.79
C SER A 404 11.41 1.56 31.42
N GLY A 405 10.30 2.23 31.72
CA GLY A 405 10.26 3.55 32.35
C GLY A 405 10.34 4.73 31.37
N LYS A 406 10.40 4.51 30.06
CA LYS A 406 10.28 5.56 29.06
C LYS A 406 8.81 5.85 28.78
N THR A 407 8.34 6.99 29.19
CA THR A 407 6.96 7.47 29.01
C THR A 407 6.94 8.79 28.22
N GLY A 408 5.75 9.27 27.85
CA GLY A 408 5.60 10.50 27.09
C GLY A 408 6.07 10.37 25.64
N ILE A 409 6.40 11.53 25.05
CA ILE A 409 6.68 11.61 23.60
C ILE A 409 7.92 10.81 23.17
N ASP A 410 8.98 10.77 24.00
CA ASP A 410 10.19 10.01 23.70
C ASP A 410 9.91 8.50 23.61
N GLY A 411 9.00 8.01 24.46
CA GLY A 411 8.55 6.61 24.40
C GLY A 411 7.66 6.35 23.18
N MET A 412 6.82 7.31 22.83
CA MET A 412 5.92 7.22 21.67
C MET A 412 6.70 7.21 20.35
N THR A 413 7.65 8.14 20.18
CA THR A 413 8.50 8.19 18.98
C THR A 413 9.37 6.94 18.83
N ALA A 414 9.94 6.44 19.93
CA ALA A 414 10.68 5.18 19.93
C ALA A 414 9.81 3.98 19.51
N ALA A 415 8.57 3.91 19.99
CA ALA A 415 7.63 2.85 19.63
C ALA A 415 7.30 2.89 18.12
N ILE A 416 7.01 4.08 17.57
CA ILE A 416 6.75 4.24 16.14
C ILE A 416 7.98 3.90 15.31
N ALA A 417 9.19 4.29 15.72
CA ALA A 417 10.42 3.93 15.01
C ALA A 417 10.60 2.41 14.92
N ILE A 418 10.41 1.67 16.02
CA ILE A 418 10.45 0.20 16.04
C ILE A 418 9.36 -0.38 15.15
N GLY A 419 8.12 0.11 15.28
CA GLY A 419 6.98 -0.32 14.48
C GLY A 419 7.21 -0.08 12.99
N SER A 420 7.81 1.04 12.62
CA SER A 420 8.13 1.40 11.23
C SER A 420 9.16 0.44 10.62
N VAL A 421 10.25 0.15 11.33
CA VAL A 421 11.24 -0.82 10.86
C VAL A 421 10.59 -2.17 10.58
N ILE A 422 9.79 -2.69 11.53
CA ILE A 422 9.19 -4.03 11.41
C ILE A 422 8.08 -4.04 10.35
N CYS A 423 7.31 -2.95 10.20
CA CYS A 423 6.29 -2.82 9.15
C CYS A 423 6.93 -2.88 7.76
N ILE A 424 8.03 -2.17 7.57
CA ILE A 424 8.80 -2.18 6.32
C ILE A 424 9.42 -3.56 6.08
N VAL A 425 9.99 -4.19 7.11
CA VAL A 425 10.51 -5.57 7.05
C VAL A 425 9.45 -6.53 6.54
N ALA A 426 8.24 -6.48 7.10
CA ALA A 426 7.14 -7.37 6.71
C ALA A 426 6.67 -7.12 5.27
N ALA A 427 6.56 -5.85 4.86
CA ALA A 427 6.17 -5.47 3.50
C ALA A 427 7.19 -5.96 2.47
N ILE A 428 8.47 -5.63 2.69
CA ILE A 428 9.57 -6.01 1.78
C ILE A 428 9.78 -7.52 1.73
N ALA A 429 9.70 -8.24 2.85
CA ALA A 429 9.83 -9.69 2.84
C ALA A 429 8.72 -10.37 2.04
N GLY A 430 7.50 -9.84 2.11
CA GLY A 430 6.37 -10.30 1.30
C GLY A 430 6.63 -10.11 -0.19
N ASP A 431 7.01 -8.89 -0.59
CA ASP A 431 7.29 -8.53 -1.98
C ASP A 431 8.47 -9.34 -2.55
N THR A 432 9.61 -9.36 -1.84
CA THR A 432 10.77 -10.17 -2.22
C THR A 432 10.40 -11.64 -2.45
N SER A 433 9.44 -12.18 -1.68
CA SER A 433 8.99 -13.56 -1.87
C SER A 433 8.20 -13.75 -3.18
N GLN A 434 7.37 -12.78 -3.58
CA GLN A 434 6.67 -12.78 -4.87
C GLN A 434 7.66 -12.70 -6.03
N ASP A 435 8.62 -11.80 -5.94
CA ASP A 435 9.61 -11.58 -6.99
C ASP A 435 10.54 -12.78 -7.17
N LEU A 436 10.97 -13.39 -6.07
CA LEU A 436 11.76 -14.64 -6.12
C LEU A 436 10.94 -15.82 -6.68
N LYS A 437 9.61 -15.84 -6.51
CA LYS A 437 8.74 -16.81 -7.19
C LYS A 437 8.67 -16.55 -8.68
N THR A 438 8.49 -15.29 -9.11
CA THR A 438 8.56 -14.91 -10.52
C THR A 438 9.86 -15.40 -11.15
N GLY A 439 11.00 -15.10 -10.52
CA GLY A 439 12.29 -15.55 -11.00
C GLY A 439 12.49 -17.07 -10.97
N TYR A 440 11.92 -17.76 -9.99
CA TYR A 440 11.94 -19.21 -9.94
C TYR A 440 11.21 -19.83 -11.14
N LEU A 441 10.05 -19.31 -11.51
CA LEU A 441 9.27 -19.76 -12.67
C LEU A 441 9.99 -19.47 -13.99
N LEU A 442 10.62 -18.30 -14.11
CA LEU A 442 11.35 -17.89 -15.30
C LEU A 442 12.75 -18.50 -15.40
N GLY A 443 13.33 -18.98 -14.30
CA GLY A 443 14.70 -19.49 -14.25
C GLY A 443 15.74 -18.40 -14.06
N ALA A 444 15.44 -17.33 -13.34
CA ALA A 444 16.41 -16.30 -12.97
C ALA A 444 17.43 -16.80 -11.93
N THR A 445 18.52 -16.07 -11.74
CA THR A 445 19.53 -16.34 -10.71
C THR A 445 19.12 -15.69 -9.39
N PRO A 446 18.74 -16.45 -8.34
CA PRO A 446 18.22 -15.88 -7.11
C PRO A 446 19.17 -14.87 -6.47
N LYS A 447 20.47 -15.16 -6.44
CA LYS A 447 21.50 -14.25 -5.93
C LYS A 447 21.45 -12.88 -6.61
N LYS A 448 21.23 -12.83 -7.93
CA LYS A 448 21.15 -11.56 -8.67
C LYS A 448 19.86 -10.83 -8.38
N GLN A 449 18.72 -11.54 -8.23
CA GLN A 449 17.47 -10.91 -7.80
C GLN A 449 17.57 -10.34 -6.39
N GLN A 450 18.12 -11.09 -5.44
CA GLN A 450 18.36 -10.63 -4.08
C GLN A 450 19.25 -9.38 -4.03
N MET A 451 20.24 -9.28 -4.92
CA MET A 451 21.02 -8.04 -5.08
C MET A 451 20.20 -6.91 -5.70
N GLY A 452 19.33 -7.23 -6.66
CA GLY A 452 18.38 -6.30 -7.27
C GLY A 452 17.42 -5.71 -6.23
N GLU A 453 16.85 -6.56 -5.38
CA GLU A 453 16.00 -6.14 -4.24
C GLU A 453 16.74 -5.14 -3.32
N ILE A 454 17.97 -5.46 -2.92
CA ILE A 454 18.78 -4.56 -2.09
C ILE A 454 18.99 -3.21 -2.79
N ILE A 455 19.27 -3.21 -4.10
CA ILE A 455 19.42 -1.96 -4.87
C ILE A 455 18.11 -1.17 -4.86
N GLY A 456 16.99 -1.81 -5.13
CA GLY A 456 15.66 -1.20 -5.13
C GLY A 456 15.31 -0.59 -3.77
N VAL A 457 15.52 -1.36 -2.71
CA VAL A 457 15.30 -0.91 -1.33
C VAL A 457 16.18 0.28 -0.94
N VAL A 458 17.47 0.27 -1.30
CA VAL A 458 18.39 1.37 -0.99
C VAL A 458 17.95 2.65 -1.68
N VAL A 459 17.65 2.59 -2.96
CA VAL A 459 17.21 3.77 -3.72
C VAL A 459 15.87 4.30 -3.21
N SER A 460 14.94 3.41 -2.95
CA SER A 460 13.61 3.79 -2.43
C SER A 460 13.68 4.33 -1.01
N GLY A 461 14.51 3.73 -0.15
CA GLY A 461 14.74 4.20 1.20
C GLY A 461 15.33 5.61 1.25
N LEU A 462 16.22 5.94 0.29
CA LEU A 462 16.74 7.31 0.13
C LEU A 462 15.67 8.28 -0.38
N ALA A 463 14.76 7.82 -1.22
CA ALA A 463 13.73 8.66 -1.83
C ALA A 463 12.51 8.88 -0.91
N ILE A 464 12.08 7.86 -0.15
CA ILE A 464 10.81 7.88 0.59
C ILE A 464 10.77 8.98 1.65
N GLY A 465 11.88 9.26 2.31
CA GLY A 465 11.98 10.35 3.28
C GLY A 465 11.62 11.69 2.63
N GLY A 466 12.20 11.98 1.46
CA GLY A 466 11.89 13.18 0.69
C GLY A 466 10.42 13.23 0.22
N VAL A 467 9.86 12.09 -0.18
CA VAL A 467 8.44 11.98 -0.58
C VAL A 467 7.52 12.29 0.60
N LEU A 468 7.77 11.71 1.78
CA LEU A 468 6.95 11.97 2.96
C LEU A 468 7.02 13.44 3.40
N TYR A 469 8.22 14.03 3.39
CA TYR A 469 8.36 15.47 3.66
C TYR A 469 7.63 16.35 2.67
N LEU A 470 7.75 16.03 1.38
CA LEU A 470 7.09 16.77 0.30
C LEU A 470 5.56 16.74 0.47
N LEU A 471 4.99 15.56 0.73
CA LEU A 471 3.55 15.38 0.90
C LEU A 471 3.03 16.11 2.14
N ASN A 472 3.79 16.05 3.24
CA ASN A 472 3.44 16.79 4.45
C ASN A 472 3.52 18.32 4.24
N ALA A 473 4.57 18.80 3.60
CA ALA A 473 4.74 20.22 3.33
C ALA A 473 3.69 20.78 2.36
N ALA A 474 3.21 19.95 1.43
CA ALA A 474 2.20 20.36 0.44
C ALA A 474 0.78 20.43 1.02
N TRP A 475 0.38 19.45 1.85
CA TRP A 475 -1.03 19.30 2.26
C TRP A 475 -1.24 19.01 3.76
N GLY A 476 -0.20 18.68 4.52
CA GLY A 476 -0.31 18.19 5.89
C GLY A 476 -0.96 16.80 5.97
N TYR A 477 -0.58 16.00 6.97
CA TYR A 477 -1.21 14.70 7.19
C TYR A 477 -2.47 14.83 8.04
N GLY A 478 -3.38 13.88 7.88
CA GLY A 478 -4.65 13.86 8.61
C GLY A 478 -5.74 14.79 8.06
N GLY A 479 -5.42 15.60 7.05
CA GLY A 479 -6.35 16.46 6.33
C GLY A 479 -7.21 15.73 5.30
N ALA A 480 -7.99 16.49 4.53
CA ALA A 480 -8.87 15.94 3.49
C ALA A 480 -8.08 15.35 2.31
N GLU A 481 -7.00 16.03 1.89
CA GLU A 481 -6.19 15.58 0.75
C GLU A 481 -5.33 14.35 1.10
N VAL A 482 -4.76 14.31 2.30
CA VAL A 482 -3.90 13.22 2.77
C VAL A 482 -4.34 12.76 4.16
N PRO A 483 -5.44 12.01 4.26
CA PRO A 483 -6.02 11.59 5.55
C PRO A 483 -5.15 10.65 6.37
N ALA A 484 -4.20 9.94 5.76
CA ALA A 484 -3.24 9.01 6.39
C ALA A 484 -3.88 8.05 7.41
N PRO A 485 -4.90 7.25 7.03
CA PRO A 485 -5.74 6.51 7.97
C PRO A 485 -4.97 5.50 8.80
N GLN A 486 -4.02 4.80 8.22
CA GLN A 486 -3.22 3.78 8.92
C GLN A 486 -2.27 4.44 9.94
N ALA A 487 -1.59 5.52 9.56
CA ALA A 487 -0.69 6.23 10.46
C ALA A 487 -1.44 6.88 11.64
N THR A 488 -2.62 7.43 11.39
CA THR A 488 -3.50 7.96 12.45
C THR A 488 -3.92 6.85 13.43
N LEU A 489 -4.23 5.66 12.90
CA LEU A 489 -4.51 4.50 13.73
C LEU A 489 -3.31 4.12 14.61
N MET A 490 -2.10 4.04 14.02
CA MET A 490 -0.89 3.67 14.77
C MET A 490 -0.57 4.71 15.85
N LYS A 491 -0.73 6.00 15.52
CA LYS A 491 -0.65 7.11 16.47
C LYS A 491 -1.59 6.90 17.66
N MET A 492 -2.87 6.63 17.41
CA MET A 492 -3.89 6.43 18.45
C MET A 492 -3.59 5.22 19.34
N ILE A 493 -3.07 4.12 18.79
CA ILE A 493 -2.70 2.93 19.57
C ILE A 493 -1.58 3.28 20.56
N VAL A 494 -0.55 3.98 20.09
CA VAL A 494 0.59 4.35 20.92
C VAL A 494 0.17 5.34 22.01
N GLU A 495 -0.60 6.38 21.66
CA GLU A 495 -1.17 7.35 22.62
C GLU A 495 -2.06 6.69 23.67
N GLY A 496 -2.93 5.79 23.25
CA GLY A 496 -3.83 5.07 24.15
C GLY A 496 -3.08 4.27 25.21
N ILE A 497 -1.96 3.63 24.84
CA ILE A 497 -1.12 2.87 25.78
C ILE A 497 -0.30 3.82 26.67
N MET A 498 0.27 4.89 26.11
CA MET A 498 1.13 5.82 26.85
C MET A 498 0.34 6.78 27.76
N GLY A 499 -0.99 6.90 27.59
CA GLY A 499 -1.86 7.73 28.42
C GLY A 499 -2.21 9.10 27.80
N GLY A 500 -2.25 9.19 26.47
CA GLY A 500 -2.66 10.38 25.72
C GLY A 500 -4.17 10.71 25.86
N ASN A 501 -4.53 11.95 25.55
CA ASN A 501 -5.91 12.44 25.59
C ASN A 501 -6.66 12.04 24.32
N LEU A 502 -7.35 10.91 24.37
CA LEU A 502 -8.22 10.45 23.27
C LEU A 502 -9.69 10.68 23.61
N PRO A 503 -10.56 10.95 22.62
CA PRO A 503 -12.01 10.97 22.82
C PRO A 503 -12.54 9.53 22.96
N TRP A 504 -12.26 8.93 24.10
CA TRP A 504 -12.55 7.51 24.37
C TRP A 504 -14.00 7.12 24.11
N ASN A 505 -14.95 8.03 24.38
CA ASN A 505 -16.36 7.79 24.11
C ASN A 505 -16.61 7.48 22.62
N LEU A 506 -16.02 8.27 21.72
CA LEU A 506 -16.15 8.07 20.28
C LEU A 506 -15.38 6.83 19.81
N VAL A 507 -14.18 6.62 20.36
CA VAL A 507 -13.37 5.43 20.08
C VAL A 507 -14.13 4.17 20.46
N PHE A 508 -14.73 4.10 21.65
CA PHE A 508 -15.52 2.95 22.10
C PHE A 508 -16.77 2.70 21.27
N ILE A 509 -17.43 3.73 20.75
CA ILE A 509 -18.52 3.53 19.78
C ILE A 509 -17.99 2.76 18.56
N GLY A 510 -16.82 3.15 18.04
CA GLY A 510 -16.16 2.45 16.95
C GLY A 510 -15.80 0.99 17.30
N VAL A 511 -15.27 0.75 18.51
CA VAL A 511 -14.94 -0.59 19.03
C VAL A 511 -16.18 -1.49 19.02
N PHE A 512 -17.28 -1.04 19.62
CA PHE A 512 -18.51 -1.84 19.71
C PHE A 512 -19.16 -2.06 18.34
N LEU A 513 -19.09 -1.06 17.45
CA LEU A 513 -19.54 -1.22 16.06
C LEU A 513 -18.73 -2.29 15.34
N ALA A 514 -17.41 -2.29 15.48
CA ALA A 514 -16.54 -3.30 14.90
C ALA A 514 -16.83 -4.72 15.43
N ILE A 515 -17.07 -4.85 16.74
CA ILE A 515 -17.45 -6.14 17.35
C ILE A 515 -18.81 -6.62 16.80
N ALA A 516 -19.79 -5.72 16.66
CA ALA A 516 -21.08 -6.05 16.10
C ALA A 516 -20.97 -6.54 14.64
N LEU A 517 -20.16 -5.85 13.82
CA LEU A 517 -19.88 -6.26 12.44
C LEU A 517 -19.21 -7.62 12.36
N GLU A 518 -18.28 -7.88 13.28
CA GLU A 518 -17.59 -9.18 13.37
C GLU A 518 -18.58 -10.32 13.67
N ILE A 519 -19.51 -10.12 14.62
CA ILE A 519 -20.56 -11.07 14.94
C ILE A 519 -21.46 -11.33 13.72
N LEU A 520 -21.75 -10.29 12.95
CA LEU A 520 -22.51 -10.36 11.71
C LEU A 520 -21.72 -10.94 10.51
N ARG A 521 -20.44 -11.29 10.72
CA ARG A 521 -19.52 -11.78 9.68
C ARG A 521 -19.30 -10.81 8.53
N VAL A 522 -19.42 -9.52 8.79
CA VAL A 522 -19.07 -8.46 7.85
C VAL A 522 -17.57 -8.16 7.98
N PRO A 523 -16.81 -8.08 6.89
CA PRO A 523 -15.40 -7.71 6.95
C PRO A 523 -15.20 -6.34 7.60
N VAL A 524 -14.65 -6.34 8.82
CA VAL A 524 -14.56 -5.14 9.67
C VAL A 524 -13.64 -4.09 9.05
N MET A 525 -12.45 -4.48 8.55
CA MET A 525 -11.45 -3.51 8.06
C MET A 525 -11.94 -2.66 6.88
N PRO A 526 -12.47 -3.20 5.78
CA PRO A 526 -12.98 -2.38 4.69
C PRO A 526 -14.10 -1.44 5.13
N PHE A 527 -15.03 -1.93 5.96
CA PHE A 527 -16.11 -1.12 6.48
C PHE A 527 -15.59 0.04 7.37
N ALA A 528 -14.66 -0.26 8.26
CA ALA A 528 -14.08 0.73 9.17
C ALA A 528 -13.27 1.80 8.44
N ILE A 529 -12.49 1.40 7.40
CA ILE A 529 -11.82 2.33 6.49
C ILE A 529 -12.84 3.23 5.81
N GLY A 530 -13.95 2.66 5.34
CA GLY A 530 -15.05 3.43 4.75
C GLY A 530 -15.66 4.44 5.70
N LEU A 531 -15.85 4.11 6.97
CA LEU A 531 -16.35 5.02 7.99
C LEU A 531 -15.34 6.14 8.32
N TYR A 532 -14.04 5.82 8.30
CA TYR A 532 -12.96 6.76 8.57
C TYR A 532 -12.70 7.72 7.42
N LEU A 533 -12.76 7.25 6.17
CA LEU A 533 -12.51 8.07 4.99
C LEU A 533 -13.73 8.92 4.61
N PRO A 534 -13.53 10.07 3.94
CA PRO A 534 -14.63 10.84 3.38
C PRO A 534 -15.47 10.01 2.41
N ILE A 535 -16.79 10.24 2.40
CA ILE A 535 -17.72 9.54 1.50
C ILE A 535 -17.36 9.74 0.03
N TYR A 536 -16.79 10.89 -0.31
CA TYR A 536 -16.41 11.23 -1.67
C TYR A 536 -15.41 10.25 -2.27
N LEU A 537 -14.38 9.86 -1.50
CA LEU A 537 -13.39 8.84 -1.87
C LEU A 537 -14.04 7.48 -2.11
N ASN A 538 -14.83 7.03 -1.14
CA ASN A 538 -15.42 5.70 -1.17
C ASN A 538 -16.51 5.53 -2.23
N ALA A 539 -17.22 6.62 -2.59
CA ALA A 539 -18.18 6.61 -3.69
C ALA A 539 -17.48 6.35 -5.04
N SER A 540 -16.33 6.99 -5.29
CA SER A 540 -15.55 6.76 -6.51
C SER A 540 -14.95 5.36 -6.57
N ILE A 541 -14.47 4.83 -5.44
CA ILE A 541 -14.02 3.44 -5.32
C ILE A 541 -15.19 2.48 -5.60
N MET A 542 -16.40 2.76 -5.08
CA MET A 542 -17.59 1.96 -5.36
C MET A 542 -17.96 1.95 -6.83
N ILE A 543 -17.86 3.09 -7.52
CA ILE A 543 -18.10 3.17 -8.97
C ILE A 543 -17.15 2.21 -9.72
N GLY A 544 -15.85 2.20 -9.39
CA GLY A 544 -14.88 1.25 -9.94
C GLY A 544 -15.25 -0.20 -9.67
N GLY A 545 -15.69 -0.50 -8.45
CA GLY A 545 -16.20 -1.82 -8.07
C GLY A 545 -17.43 -2.25 -8.87
N VAL A 546 -18.34 -1.32 -9.16
CA VAL A 546 -19.52 -1.59 -10.01
C VAL A 546 -19.12 -1.90 -11.45
N VAL A 547 -18.13 -1.15 -12.01
CA VAL A 547 -17.60 -1.45 -13.35
C VAL A 547 -16.99 -2.86 -13.37
N ARG A 548 -16.23 -3.25 -12.35
CA ARG A 548 -15.69 -4.61 -12.22
C ARG A 548 -16.81 -5.66 -12.12
N MET A 549 -17.83 -5.40 -11.30
CA MET A 549 -18.98 -6.30 -11.16
C MET A 549 -19.68 -6.51 -12.50
N PHE A 550 -19.82 -5.46 -13.30
CA PHE A 550 -20.38 -5.58 -14.65
C PHE A 550 -19.53 -6.50 -15.54
N MET A 551 -18.21 -6.37 -15.48
CA MET A 551 -17.28 -7.24 -16.22
C MET A 551 -17.40 -8.71 -15.79
N ASP A 552 -17.43 -8.97 -14.48
CA ASP A 552 -17.48 -10.30 -13.90
C ASP A 552 -18.81 -11.02 -14.13
N ARG A 553 -19.94 -10.29 -14.24
CA ARG A 553 -21.29 -10.85 -14.43
C ARG A 553 -21.70 -11.10 -15.88
N ARG A 554 -20.85 -10.85 -16.85
CA ARG A 554 -21.16 -11.09 -18.27
C ARG A 554 -21.33 -12.60 -18.54
N LYS A 555 -22.50 -12.98 -19.04
CA LYS A 555 -22.90 -14.39 -19.22
C LYS A 555 -22.53 -15.00 -20.59
N ASN A 556 -22.27 -14.16 -21.60
CA ASN A 556 -22.10 -14.60 -22.98
C ASN A 556 -20.64 -14.53 -23.45
N VAL A 557 -19.69 -14.71 -22.53
CA VAL A 557 -18.26 -14.64 -22.80
C VAL A 557 -17.62 -15.85 -22.15
N ASP A 558 -16.72 -16.53 -22.86
CA ASP A 558 -15.95 -17.62 -22.33
C ASP A 558 -15.00 -17.14 -21.20
N GLU A 559 -14.67 -18.02 -20.27
CA GLU A 559 -13.88 -17.66 -19.08
C GLU A 559 -12.47 -17.16 -19.43
N GLU A 560 -11.86 -17.67 -20.51
CA GLU A 560 -10.54 -17.23 -20.97
C GLU A 560 -10.58 -15.77 -21.43
N THR A 561 -11.53 -15.43 -22.32
CA THR A 561 -11.74 -14.05 -22.79
C THR A 561 -12.09 -13.11 -21.64
N LYS A 562 -12.92 -13.55 -20.70
CA LYS A 562 -13.31 -12.79 -19.53
C LYS A 562 -12.09 -12.49 -18.63
N THR A 563 -11.26 -13.49 -18.37
CA THR A 563 -10.03 -13.34 -17.58
C THR A 563 -9.07 -12.35 -18.25
N LYS A 564 -8.87 -12.47 -19.58
CA LYS A 564 -8.04 -11.57 -20.36
C LYS A 564 -8.56 -10.12 -20.30
N GLN A 565 -9.85 -9.91 -20.49
CA GLN A 565 -10.47 -8.59 -20.44
C GLN A 565 -10.37 -7.96 -19.04
N THR A 566 -10.54 -8.77 -18.00
CA THR A 566 -10.37 -8.33 -16.62
C THR A 566 -8.91 -7.95 -16.33
N THR A 567 -7.95 -8.72 -16.81
CA THR A 567 -6.52 -8.43 -16.70
C THR A 567 -6.14 -7.14 -17.45
N ASP A 568 -6.63 -6.95 -18.68
CA ASP A 568 -6.39 -5.71 -19.43
C ASP A 568 -6.97 -4.48 -18.70
N GLY A 569 -8.16 -4.60 -18.10
CA GLY A 569 -8.74 -3.58 -17.24
C GLY A 569 -7.90 -3.29 -16.00
N THR A 570 -7.39 -4.32 -15.34
CA THR A 570 -6.49 -4.18 -14.18
C THR A 570 -5.20 -3.46 -14.55
N LEU A 571 -4.58 -3.82 -15.69
CA LEU A 571 -3.38 -3.15 -16.19
C LEU A 571 -3.63 -1.67 -16.53
N TYR A 572 -4.78 -1.36 -17.13
CA TYR A 572 -5.18 0.01 -17.41
C TYR A 572 -5.37 0.81 -16.12
N CYS A 573 -6.04 0.23 -15.12
CA CYS A 573 -6.24 0.83 -13.80
C CYS A 573 -4.93 1.04 -13.04
N ALA A 574 -4.01 0.09 -13.09
CA ALA A 574 -2.67 0.24 -12.51
C ALA A 574 -1.89 1.39 -13.17
N GLY A 575 -2.02 1.54 -14.50
CA GLY A 575 -1.51 2.72 -15.21
C GLY A 575 -2.15 4.02 -14.70
N MET A 576 -3.48 4.07 -14.53
CA MET A 576 -4.17 5.25 -14.00
C MET A 576 -3.65 5.65 -12.61
N ILE A 577 -3.47 4.70 -11.72
CA ILE A 577 -2.94 4.91 -10.37
C ILE A 577 -1.53 5.51 -10.43
N ALA A 578 -0.65 4.93 -11.24
CA ALA A 578 0.71 5.42 -11.41
C ALA A 578 0.74 6.85 -11.99
N GLY A 579 -0.06 7.12 -13.02
CA GLY A 579 -0.12 8.43 -13.69
C GLY A 579 -0.64 9.54 -12.78
N GLU A 580 -1.71 9.27 -12.04
CA GLU A 580 -2.25 10.22 -11.07
C GLU A 580 -1.27 10.46 -9.91
N GLY A 581 -0.65 9.39 -9.37
CA GLY A 581 0.34 9.51 -8.30
C GLY A 581 1.54 10.35 -8.71
N LEU A 582 2.06 10.16 -9.94
CA LEU A 582 3.17 10.96 -10.48
C LEU A 582 2.84 12.45 -10.57
N VAL A 583 1.66 12.77 -11.10
CA VAL A 583 1.22 14.18 -11.18
C VAL A 583 0.90 14.73 -9.80
N GLY A 584 0.37 13.92 -8.87
CA GLY A 584 0.21 14.30 -7.47
C GLY A 584 1.54 14.75 -6.85
N ILE A 585 2.62 13.98 -7.03
CA ILE A 585 3.96 14.37 -6.56
C ILE A 585 4.47 15.63 -7.28
N LEU A 586 4.26 15.75 -8.59
CA LEU A 586 4.64 16.95 -9.33
C LEU A 586 3.91 18.21 -8.80
N LEU A 587 2.62 18.11 -8.54
CA LEU A 587 1.84 19.21 -7.97
C LEU A 587 2.24 19.53 -6.53
N ALA A 588 2.62 18.53 -5.74
CA ALA A 588 3.22 18.75 -4.42
C ALA A 588 4.51 19.55 -4.51
N ILE A 589 5.39 19.23 -5.48
CA ILE A 589 6.60 20.02 -5.75
C ILE A 589 6.22 21.46 -6.10
N PHE A 590 5.25 21.66 -6.99
CA PHE A 590 4.79 23.01 -7.36
C PHE A 590 4.25 23.78 -6.15
N ALA A 591 3.45 23.13 -5.30
CA ALA A 591 2.91 23.74 -4.08
C ALA A 591 4.02 24.22 -3.14
N VAL A 592 5.03 23.39 -2.89
CA VAL A 592 6.18 23.75 -2.01
C VAL A 592 7.00 24.89 -2.57
N PHE A 593 7.22 24.93 -3.89
CA PHE A 593 7.94 26.02 -4.55
C PHE A 593 7.08 27.26 -4.86
N GLY A 594 5.81 27.27 -4.47
CA GLY A 594 4.89 28.39 -4.74
C GLY A 594 4.56 28.58 -6.20
N ILE A 595 4.75 27.55 -7.05
CA ILE A 595 4.44 27.59 -8.47
C ILE A 595 2.94 27.38 -8.66
N ASN A 596 2.22 28.44 -9.01
CA ASN A 596 0.81 28.37 -9.32
C ASN A 596 0.59 28.22 -10.84
N VAL A 597 0.07 27.06 -11.26
CA VAL A 597 -0.25 26.75 -12.66
C VAL A 597 -1.75 26.89 -12.96
N SER A 598 -2.57 27.32 -11.97
CA SER A 598 -4.00 27.50 -12.13
C SER A 598 -4.31 28.61 -13.16
N ILE A 599 -5.13 28.26 -14.15
CA ILE A 599 -5.57 29.23 -15.19
C ILE A 599 -6.98 29.75 -14.96
N GLY A 600 -7.68 29.25 -13.94
CA GLY A 600 -8.90 29.89 -13.66
C GLY A 600 -9.94 29.22 -12.81
N GLU A 601 -10.28 29.89 -11.78
CA GLU A 601 -11.59 29.81 -11.13
C GLU A 601 -12.75 30.27 -12.06
N SER A 602 -12.44 30.82 -13.23
CA SER A 602 -13.40 31.41 -14.16
C SER A 602 -14.08 30.38 -15.09
N VAL A 603 -13.60 29.14 -15.17
CA VAL A 603 -14.13 28.12 -16.10
C VAL A 603 -14.46 26.84 -15.32
N ASN A 604 -15.11 26.94 -14.17
CA ASN A 604 -15.54 25.76 -13.41
C ASN A 604 -16.88 25.25 -13.96
N PHE A 605 -16.88 24.06 -14.57
CA PHE A 605 -18.08 23.41 -15.11
C PHE A 605 -19.04 22.86 -14.03
N GLY A 606 -18.75 23.07 -12.75
CA GLY A 606 -19.58 22.66 -11.62
C GLY A 606 -19.82 21.14 -11.54
N ASN A 607 -20.79 20.74 -10.73
CA ASN A 607 -21.10 19.32 -10.47
C ASN A 607 -21.42 18.52 -11.75
N ILE A 608 -22.03 19.15 -12.74
CA ILE A 608 -22.36 18.50 -14.03
C ILE A 608 -21.08 18.13 -14.76
N GLY A 609 -20.09 19.03 -14.80
CA GLY A 609 -18.77 18.76 -15.40
C GLY A 609 -18.08 17.57 -14.73
N GLY A 610 -18.11 17.49 -13.40
CA GLY A 610 -17.54 16.35 -12.65
C GLY A 610 -18.21 15.01 -12.97
N VAL A 611 -19.55 14.99 -13.06
CA VAL A 611 -20.30 13.77 -13.45
C VAL A 611 -19.95 13.34 -14.88
N VAL A 612 -19.93 14.27 -15.83
CA VAL A 612 -19.56 13.99 -17.24
C VAL A 612 -18.14 13.41 -17.30
N LEU A 613 -17.25 13.96 -16.53
CA LEU A 613 -15.86 13.52 -16.44
C LEU A 613 -15.74 12.08 -15.95
N MET A 614 -16.44 11.75 -14.87
CA MET A 614 -16.49 10.38 -14.34
C MET A 614 -17.03 9.40 -15.38
N VAL A 615 -18.08 9.78 -16.11
CA VAL A 615 -18.63 8.95 -17.19
C VAL A 615 -17.59 8.73 -18.31
N ILE A 616 -16.83 9.76 -18.69
CA ILE A 616 -15.76 9.64 -19.68
C ILE A 616 -14.69 8.64 -19.19
N MET A 617 -14.28 8.70 -17.92
CA MET A 617 -13.31 7.77 -17.36
C MET A 617 -13.82 6.33 -17.38
N ILE A 618 -15.07 6.10 -17.00
CA ILE A 618 -15.71 4.79 -17.08
C ILE A 618 -15.72 4.25 -18.52
N LEU A 619 -16.09 5.09 -19.48
CA LEU A 619 -16.09 4.71 -20.90
C LEU A 619 -14.68 4.39 -21.42
N CYS A 620 -13.66 5.14 -21.00
CA CYS A 620 -12.27 4.82 -21.32
C CYS A 620 -11.84 3.47 -20.73
N LEU A 621 -12.13 3.22 -19.45
CA LEU A 621 -11.85 1.94 -18.80
C LEU A 621 -12.54 0.78 -19.54
N LEU A 622 -13.82 0.90 -19.84
CA LEU A 622 -14.57 -0.11 -20.59
C LEU A 622 -14.01 -0.31 -22.00
N LYS A 623 -13.59 0.77 -22.69
CA LYS A 623 -12.96 0.68 -24.01
C LYS A 623 -11.70 -0.18 -23.98
N PHE A 624 -10.80 0.05 -23.03
CA PHE A 624 -9.55 -0.70 -22.92
C PHE A 624 -9.75 -2.13 -22.41
N SER A 625 -10.77 -2.37 -21.60
CA SER A 625 -11.12 -3.69 -21.10
C SER A 625 -11.89 -4.54 -22.14
N LEU A 626 -12.83 -3.95 -22.90
CA LEU A 626 -13.75 -4.70 -23.75
C LEU A 626 -13.38 -4.69 -25.24
N TRP A 627 -12.91 -3.56 -25.77
CA TRP A 627 -12.80 -3.33 -27.20
C TRP A 627 -11.38 -3.34 -27.75
N LYS A 628 -10.42 -3.79 -26.97
CA LYS A 628 -9.09 -4.05 -27.53
C LYS A 628 -9.21 -5.23 -28.48
N LYS A 629 -9.35 -4.96 -29.81
CA LYS A 629 -9.29 -6.01 -30.82
C LYS A 629 -7.98 -6.76 -30.66
N SER A 630 -8.06 -8.06 -30.35
CA SER A 630 -6.97 -8.97 -30.60
C SER A 630 -6.57 -8.79 -32.06
N LYS A 631 -5.38 -8.31 -32.32
CA LYS A 631 -4.79 -8.51 -33.63
C LYS A 631 -4.45 -10.00 -33.68
N GLU A 632 -5.42 -10.78 -34.12
CA GLU A 632 -5.13 -12.13 -34.62
C GLU A 632 -4.06 -11.97 -35.70
N LYS A 633 -2.92 -12.59 -35.48
CA LYS A 633 -1.99 -13.00 -36.53
C LYS A 633 -1.92 -14.50 -36.55
#